data_7a662358860bd011bb8342416c13f0f2
#
_entry.id   7a662358860bd011bb8342416c13f0f2
#
_cell.length_a   1.000
_cell.length_b   1.000
_cell.length_c   1.000
_cell.angle_alpha   90.00
_cell.angle_beta   90.00
_cell.angle_gamma   90.00
#
_symmetry.space_group_name_H-M   'P 1'
#
loop_
_entity.id
_entity.type
_entity.pdbx_description
1 polymer ?
#
loop_
_entity_poly.entity_id
_entity_poly.type
_entity_poly.pdbx_seq_one_letter_code
_entity_poly.pdbx_strand_id
1 'polypeptide(L)'
;MAVITYAITTLTRVKSRLNISGTTLDTVLEELINAMTDWIENFCDRRFKETAYSNEVYDGGNLDGLRKKWLILKNCPVVGSLTAFSYMAGVPSTPYWTAFLRDDYDLNGDSGIIKLFSVLPNGFRNIRVSYTAGYKIDFTAPTDPTKHTLPFDLSNVAERLVIKEFKRREAVGKAQESLGDSSITWRDGLEKEDLEVLERYKRTIFV
;
A
#
# COMPACT_ATOMS: atom_id res chain seq x y z
N MET A 1 -21.21 -5.32 -9.43
CA MET A 1 -19.72 -5.29 -9.57
C MET A 1 -19.16 -6.17 -8.46
N ALA A 2 -18.03 -6.81 -8.59
CA ALA A 2 -17.45 -7.61 -7.51
C ALA A 2 -16.37 -6.83 -6.76
N VAL A 3 -16.13 -7.18 -5.50
CA VAL A 3 -14.99 -6.65 -4.74
C VAL A 3 -13.69 -7.08 -5.41
N ILE A 4 -12.77 -6.13 -5.61
CA ILE A 4 -11.46 -6.39 -6.22
C ILE A 4 -10.62 -7.35 -5.37
N THR A 5 -9.76 -8.11 -6.02
CA THR A 5 -8.98 -9.18 -5.34
C THR A 5 -7.93 -8.67 -4.37
N TYR A 6 -7.60 -7.37 -4.39
CA TYR A 6 -6.65 -6.71 -3.49
C TYR A 6 -7.33 -5.79 -2.47
N ALA A 7 -8.66 -5.90 -2.33
CA ALA A 7 -9.40 -5.12 -1.35
C ALA A 7 -8.89 -5.40 0.08
N ILE A 8 -8.75 -4.34 0.85
CA ILE A 8 -8.26 -4.40 2.24
C ILE A 8 -9.36 -4.56 3.28
N THR A 9 -10.59 -4.75 2.83
CA THR A 9 -11.75 -5.20 3.62
C THR A 9 -12.72 -6.01 2.76
N THR A 10 -13.82 -6.51 3.34
CA THR A 10 -14.82 -7.32 2.65
C THR A 10 -16.21 -6.78 2.80
N LEU A 11 -17.08 -7.12 1.84
CA LEU A 11 -18.51 -6.79 1.89
C LEU A 11 -19.17 -7.28 3.17
N THR A 12 -18.87 -8.52 3.60
CA THR A 12 -19.45 -9.10 4.83
C THR A 12 -19.10 -8.30 6.07
N ARG A 13 -17.85 -7.84 6.21
CA ARG A 13 -17.40 -7.04 7.36
C ARG A 13 -18.10 -5.68 7.39
N VAL A 14 -18.17 -5.02 6.25
CA VAL A 14 -18.84 -3.71 6.11
C VAL A 14 -20.32 -3.84 6.42
N LYS A 15 -21.02 -4.83 5.86
CA LYS A 15 -22.45 -5.08 6.13
C LYS A 15 -22.69 -5.37 7.61
N SER A 16 -21.84 -6.17 8.24
CA SER A 16 -21.94 -6.47 9.68
C SER A 16 -21.87 -5.19 10.54
N ARG A 17 -20.96 -4.26 10.21
CA ARG A 17 -20.84 -2.99 10.95
C ARG A 17 -21.99 -2.02 10.69
N LEU A 18 -22.61 -2.09 9.50
CA LEU A 18 -23.78 -1.29 9.15
C LEU A 18 -25.11 -1.91 9.62
N ASN A 19 -25.10 -3.13 10.15
CA ASN A 19 -26.29 -3.93 10.46
C ASN A 19 -27.21 -4.10 9.23
N ILE A 20 -26.62 -4.25 8.04
CA ILE A 20 -27.34 -4.45 6.80
C ILE A 20 -27.48 -5.95 6.52
N SER A 21 -28.73 -6.38 6.31
CA SER A 21 -29.08 -7.71 5.81
C SER A 21 -29.63 -7.62 4.38
N GLY A 22 -29.57 -8.71 3.61
CA GLY A 22 -30.00 -8.77 2.22
C GLY A 22 -28.94 -8.25 1.25
N THR A 23 -29.27 -8.19 -0.04
CA THR A 23 -28.32 -7.94 -1.15
C THR A 23 -28.56 -6.65 -1.92
N THR A 24 -29.60 -5.89 -1.57
CA THR A 24 -30.02 -4.68 -2.31
C THR A 24 -28.91 -3.61 -2.41
N LEU A 25 -28.06 -3.51 -1.39
CA LEU A 25 -26.98 -2.52 -1.31
C LEU A 25 -25.61 -3.08 -1.67
N ASP A 26 -25.52 -4.36 -2.00
CA ASP A 26 -24.23 -5.04 -2.22
C ASP A 26 -23.40 -4.36 -3.30
N THR A 27 -23.99 -4.06 -4.47
CA THR A 27 -23.28 -3.39 -5.57
C THR A 27 -22.66 -2.06 -5.15
N VAL A 28 -23.43 -1.25 -4.41
CA VAL A 28 -22.96 0.06 -3.93
C VAL A 28 -21.84 -0.09 -2.92
N LEU A 29 -21.97 -1.02 -1.98
CA LEU A 29 -20.93 -1.29 -0.98
C LEU A 29 -19.66 -1.85 -1.62
N GLU A 30 -19.77 -2.72 -2.63
CA GLU A 30 -18.64 -3.23 -3.40
C GLU A 30 -17.89 -2.11 -4.13
N GLU A 31 -18.61 -1.18 -4.77
CA GLU A 31 -18.02 -0.01 -5.43
C GLU A 31 -17.28 0.87 -4.42
N LEU A 32 -17.87 1.13 -3.26
CA LEU A 32 -17.23 1.91 -2.20
C LEU A 32 -15.98 1.22 -1.62
N ILE A 33 -16.03 -0.10 -1.41
CA ILE A 33 -14.87 -0.88 -0.97
C ILE A 33 -13.72 -0.75 -1.96
N ASN A 34 -14.02 -0.89 -3.26
CA ASN A 34 -13.03 -0.78 -4.31
C ASN A 34 -12.44 0.64 -4.35
N ALA A 35 -13.28 1.66 -4.34
CA ALA A 35 -12.85 3.06 -4.38
C ALA A 35 -12.00 3.44 -3.15
N MET A 36 -12.39 3.01 -1.95
CA MET A 36 -11.65 3.31 -0.73
C MET A 36 -10.33 2.52 -0.65
N THR A 37 -10.28 1.30 -1.18
CA THR A 37 -9.02 0.55 -1.29
C THR A 37 -8.03 1.29 -2.19
N ASP A 38 -8.44 1.68 -3.38
CA ASP A 38 -7.60 2.44 -4.31
C ASP A 38 -7.17 3.78 -3.73
N TRP A 39 -8.09 4.47 -3.04
CA TRP A 39 -7.77 5.72 -2.38
C TRP A 39 -6.71 5.56 -1.29
N ILE A 40 -6.81 4.53 -0.43
CA ILE A 40 -5.83 4.24 0.63
C ILE A 40 -4.47 3.88 0.03
N GLU A 41 -4.44 3.02 -1.00
CA GLU A 41 -3.19 2.64 -1.69
C GLU A 41 -2.50 3.86 -2.32
N ASN A 42 -3.27 4.76 -2.94
CA ASN A 42 -2.74 6.00 -3.50
C ASN A 42 -2.25 6.96 -2.41
N PHE A 43 -2.98 7.10 -1.29
CA PHE A 43 -2.55 7.93 -0.16
C PHE A 43 -1.24 7.43 0.45
N CYS A 44 -1.08 6.11 0.57
CA CYS A 44 0.11 5.48 1.13
C CYS A 44 1.25 5.35 0.10
N ASP A 45 1.02 5.67 -1.18
CA ASP A 45 1.96 5.50 -2.31
C ASP A 45 2.54 4.08 -2.37
N ARG A 46 1.70 3.04 -2.17
CA ARG A 46 2.10 1.63 -2.21
C ARG A 46 0.92 0.67 -2.37
N ARG A 47 1.24 -0.55 -2.82
CA ARG A 47 0.27 -1.65 -2.87
C ARG A 47 0.34 -2.48 -1.61
N PHE A 48 -0.82 -2.90 -1.08
CA PHE A 48 -0.88 -3.68 0.15
C PHE A 48 -0.89 -5.18 -0.09
N LYS A 49 -1.55 -5.65 -1.15
CA LYS A 49 -1.60 -7.08 -1.46
C LYS A 49 -0.23 -7.62 -1.87
N GLU A 50 0.15 -8.76 -1.30
CA GLU A 50 1.36 -9.49 -1.69
C GLU A 50 1.38 -9.72 -3.20
N THR A 51 2.41 -9.19 -3.85
CA THR A 51 2.59 -9.23 -5.30
C THR A 51 4.07 -9.39 -5.64
N ALA A 52 4.36 -10.19 -6.65
CA ALA A 52 5.71 -10.33 -7.19
C ALA A 52 6.00 -9.20 -8.19
N TYR A 53 7.06 -8.46 -7.95
CA TYR A 53 7.57 -7.39 -8.80
C TYR A 53 8.81 -7.89 -9.53
N SER A 54 8.78 -7.88 -10.87
CA SER A 54 9.88 -8.35 -11.70
C SER A 54 10.56 -7.21 -12.43
N ASN A 55 11.88 -7.13 -12.30
CA ASN A 55 12.72 -6.13 -12.96
C ASN A 55 12.24 -4.67 -12.76
N GLU A 56 11.77 -4.36 -11.56
CA GLU A 56 11.39 -2.99 -11.22
C GLU A 56 12.61 -2.09 -11.31
N VAL A 57 12.48 -0.96 -12.00
CA VAL A 57 13.60 -0.10 -12.36
C VAL A 57 13.71 1.07 -11.41
N TYR A 58 14.94 1.35 -10.98
CA TYR A 58 15.31 2.44 -10.08
C TYR A 58 16.50 3.22 -10.63
N ASP A 59 16.62 4.45 -10.15
CA ASP A 59 17.80 5.27 -10.41
C ASP A 59 18.90 4.91 -9.39
N GLY A 60 20.11 4.83 -9.86
CA GLY A 60 21.29 4.60 -9.04
C GLY A 60 21.72 5.82 -8.24
N GLY A 61 23.02 6.00 -8.04
CA GLY A 61 23.56 7.17 -7.34
C GLY A 61 23.25 8.48 -8.09
N ASN A 62 23.17 9.58 -7.33
CA ASN A 62 22.89 10.89 -7.88
C ASN A 62 24.03 11.39 -8.79
N LEU A 63 23.67 12.11 -9.85
CA LEU A 63 24.61 12.83 -10.72
C LEU A 63 25.34 13.97 -9.99
N ASP A 64 24.82 14.43 -8.85
CA ASP A 64 25.38 15.53 -8.03
C ASP A 64 26.60 15.13 -7.18
N GLY A 65 27.17 13.95 -7.44
CA GLY A 65 28.37 13.46 -6.72
C GLY A 65 28.11 12.88 -5.33
N LEU A 66 26.87 12.88 -4.84
CA LEU A 66 26.51 12.23 -3.59
C LEU A 66 26.51 10.71 -3.77
N ARG A 67 27.34 10.03 -2.99
CA ARG A 67 27.48 8.57 -3.01
C ARG A 67 26.32 7.91 -2.27
N LYS A 68 25.29 7.50 -2.99
CA LYS A 68 24.13 6.82 -2.44
C LYS A 68 24.48 5.37 -2.07
N LYS A 69 24.21 4.98 -0.83
CA LYS A 69 24.44 3.62 -0.31
C LYS A 69 23.14 2.87 0.02
N TRP A 70 22.00 3.45 -0.27
CA TRP A 70 20.71 2.82 0.00
C TRP A 70 19.77 2.99 -1.19
N LEU A 71 18.89 2.02 -1.32
CA LEU A 71 17.79 2.02 -2.26
C LEU A 71 16.50 1.75 -1.48
N ILE A 72 15.45 2.51 -1.76
CA ILE A 72 14.14 2.31 -1.15
C ILE A 72 13.24 1.69 -2.21
N LEU A 73 12.72 0.52 -1.90
CA LEU A 73 11.76 -0.16 -2.75
C LEU A 73 10.40 0.55 -2.71
N LYS A 74 9.65 0.45 -3.80
CA LYS A 74 8.32 1.08 -3.89
C LYS A 74 7.30 0.39 -3.00
N ASN A 75 7.46 -0.91 -2.80
CA ASN A 75 6.53 -1.71 -2.02
C ASN A 75 7.24 -2.45 -0.89
N CYS A 76 6.62 -2.47 0.26
CA CYS A 76 7.04 -3.17 1.47
C CYS A 76 5.80 -3.64 2.26
N PRO A 77 5.90 -4.58 3.23
CA PRO A 77 7.10 -5.32 3.57
C PRO A 77 7.54 -6.26 2.45
N VAL A 78 8.84 -6.49 2.33
CA VAL A 78 9.39 -7.49 1.40
C VAL A 78 9.26 -8.87 2.03
N VAL A 79 8.73 -9.82 1.28
CA VAL A 79 8.57 -11.20 1.72
C VAL A 79 9.80 -12.01 1.34
N GLY A 80 10.53 -12.45 2.37
CA GLY A 80 11.75 -13.23 2.18
C GLY A 80 12.94 -12.39 1.69
N SER A 81 13.61 -12.85 0.64
CA SER A 81 14.77 -12.20 0.03
C SER A 81 14.44 -11.62 -1.34
N LEU A 82 15.34 -10.78 -1.87
CA LEU A 82 15.26 -10.35 -3.26
C LEU A 82 15.45 -11.55 -4.20
N THR A 83 14.59 -11.64 -5.21
CA THR A 83 14.71 -12.69 -6.25
C THR A 83 15.84 -12.35 -7.23
N ALA A 84 16.01 -11.06 -7.54
CA ALA A 84 17.13 -10.56 -8.32
C ALA A 84 17.43 -9.10 -7.94
N PHE A 85 18.69 -8.74 -7.93
CA PHE A 85 19.15 -7.36 -7.76
C PHE A 85 20.37 -7.14 -8.67
N SER A 86 20.25 -6.21 -9.60
CA SER A 86 21.30 -6.00 -10.63
C SER A 86 21.42 -4.52 -11.00
N TYR A 87 22.57 -4.19 -11.54
CA TYR A 87 22.86 -2.87 -12.09
C TYR A 87 23.31 -2.95 -13.53
N MET A 88 23.08 -1.90 -14.28
CA MET A 88 23.55 -1.76 -15.64
C MET A 88 25.04 -1.40 -15.63
N ALA A 89 25.82 -2.23 -16.29
CA ALA A 89 27.23 -2.03 -16.54
C ALA A 89 27.49 -1.90 -18.04
N GLY A 90 28.71 -1.53 -18.43
CA GLY A 90 29.10 -1.32 -19.81
C GLY A 90 28.87 0.11 -20.30
N VAL A 91 29.05 0.30 -21.61
CA VAL A 91 28.81 1.59 -22.27
C VAL A 91 27.38 1.66 -22.79
N PRO A 92 26.80 2.87 -22.99
CA PRO A 92 25.41 3.01 -23.45
C PRO A 92 25.07 2.27 -24.74
N SER A 93 26.04 2.04 -25.62
CA SER A 93 25.85 1.30 -26.87
C SER A 93 25.77 -0.22 -26.68
N THR A 94 26.36 -0.75 -25.59
CA THR A 94 26.38 -2.18 -25.27
C THR A 94 26.16 -2.42 -23.78
N PRO A 95 24.95 -2.08 -23.23
CA PRO A 95 24.66 -2.26 -21.83
C PRO A 95 24.47 -3.74 -21.50
N TYR A 96 24.96 -4.16 -20.36
CA TYR A 96 24.67 -5.48 -19.78
C TYR A 96 24.34 -5.35 -18.30
N TRP A 97 23.59 -6.34 -17.77
CA TRP A 97 23.16 -6.36 -16.38
C TRP A 97 24.10 -7.24 -15.56
N THR A 98 24.64 -6.66 -14.49
CA THR A 98 25.49 -7.35 -13.53
C THR A 98 24.73 -7.51 -12.22
N ALA A 99 24.70 -8.72 -11.67
CA ALA A 99 24.03 -8.98 -10.40
C ALA A 99 24.88 -8.45 -9.24
N PHE A 100 24.23 -7.88 -8.23
CA PHE A 100 24.81 -7.72 -6.90
C PHE A 100 24.83 -9.08 -6.21
N LEU A 101 25.92 -9.41 -5.55
CA LEU A 101 26.01 -10.62 -4.72
C LEU A 101 25.20 -10.41 -3.43
N ARG A 102 24.78 -11.50 -2.80
CA ARG A 102 24.01 -11.42 -1.55
C ARG A 102 24.78 -10.69 -0.45
N ASP A 103 26.09 -10.80 -0.44
CA ASP A 103 26.98 -10.19 0.55
C ASP A 103 27.31 -8.71 0.24
N ASP A 104 26.84 -8.16 -0.89
CA ASP A 104 27.07 -6.76 -1.26
C ASP A 104 26.09 -5.82 -0.56
N TYR A 105 24.98 -6.34 0.01
CA TYR A 105 23.91 -5.54 0.57
C TYR A 105 23.22 -6.20 1.76
N ASP A 106 22.56 -5.35 2.55
CA ASP A 106 21.62 -5.73 3.59
C ASP A 106 20.21 -5.26 3.23
N LEU A 107 19.20 -6.09 3.48
CA LEU A 107 17.78 -5.81 3.21
C LEU A 107 17.02 -5.73 4.53
N ASN A 108 16.47 -4.55 4.83
CA ASN A 108 15.41 -4.41 5.80
C ASN A 108 14.06 -4.66 5.10
N GLY A 109 13.51 -5.86 5.26
CA GLY A 109 12.27 -6.26 4.60
C GLY A 109 11.07 -5.42 5.03
N ASP A 110 10.95 -5.06 6.30
CA ASP A 110 9.80 -4.31 6.83
C ASP A 110 9.68 -2.92 6.20
N SER A 111 10.82 -2.23 6.04
CA SER A 111 10.86 -0.89 5.46
C SER A 111 11.11 -0.87 3.95
N GLY A 112 11.48 -2.00 3.35
CA GLY A 112 11.88 -2.07 1.95
C GLY A 112 13.17 -1.34 1.63
N ILE A 113 14.05 -1.14 2.62
CA ILE A 113 15.32 -0.45 2.43
C ILE A 113 16.44 -1.47 2.16
N ILE A 114 17.09 -1.31 1.02
CA ILE A 114 18.31 -2.04 0.67
C ILE A 114 19.49 -1.14 0.99
N LYS A 115 20.40 -1.58 1.85
CA LYS A 115 21.61 -0.86 2.22
C LYS A 115 22.81 -1.57 1.62
N LEU A 116 23.58 -0.90 0.78
CA LEU A 116 24.77 -1.45 0.17
C LEU A 116 26.01 -1.19 1.03
N PHE A 117 26.93 -2.14 1.04
CA PHE A 117 28.24 -1.96 1.66
C PHE A 117 29.16 -1.11 0.78
N SER A 118 28.93 -1.12 -0.55
CA SER A 118 29.54 -0.22 -1.53
C SER A 118 28.57 0.94 -1.90
N VAL A 119 28.87 1.69 -2.92
CA VAL A 119 28.00 2.76 -3.47
C VAL A 119 27.21 2.23 -4.66
N LEU A 120 25.98 2.72 -4.83
CA LEU A 120 25.21 2.46 -6.04
C LEU A 120 25.91 3.07 -7.26
N PRO A 121 25.95 2.35 -8.38
CA PRO A 121 26.42 2.90 -9.63
C PRO A 121 25.60 4.14 -10.04
N ASN A 122 26.27 5.22 -10.46
CA ASN A 122 25.60 6.42 -10.93
C ASN A 122 24.85 6.15 -12.23
N GLY A 123 23.67 6.72 -12.37
CA GLY A 123 22.89 6.64 -13.60
C GLY A 123 21.38 6.64 -13.37
N PHE A 124 20.65 6.91 -14.45
CA PHE A 124 19.20 6.82 -14.49
C PHE A 124 18.76 5.43 -14.94
N ARG A 125 17.75 4.88 -14.28
CA ARG A 125 17.11 3.60 -14.63
C ARG A 125 18.13 2.45 -14.79
N ASN A 126 19.20 2.51 -14.06
CA ASN A 126 20.33 1.61 -14.17
C ASN A 126 20.39 0.55 -13.08
N ILE A 127 19.36 0.50 -12.23
CA ILE A 127 19.19 -0.53 -11.20
C ILE A 127 17.91 -1.30 -11.47
N ARG A 128 17.94 -2.64 -11.35
CA ARG A 128 16.78 -3.52 -11.41
C ARG A 128 16.68 -4.36 -10.16
N VAL A 129 15.45 -4.44 -9.61
CA VAL A 129 15.16 -5.28 -8.47
C VAL A 129 13.94 -6.14 -8.77
N SER A 130 14.04 -7.43 -8.44
CA SER A 130 12.90 -8.35 -8.44
C SER A 130 12.69 -8.87 -7.03
N TYR A 131 11.47 -8.76 -6.53
CA TYR A 131 11.12 -9.09 -5.16
C TYR A 131 9.63 -9.36 -5.03
N THR A 132 9.22 -9.98 -3.94
CA THR A 132 7.80 -10.09 -3.55
C THR A 132 7.57 -9.18 -2.36
N ALA A 133 6.52 -8.37 -2.38
CA ALA A 133 6.19 -7.48 -1.27
C ALA A 133 4.68 -7.35 -1.07
N GLY A 134 4.30 -6.93 0.13
CA GLY A 134 2.92 -6.73 0.56
C GLY A 134 2.47 -7.76 1.59
N TYR A 135 1.17 -7.77 1.82
CA TYR A 135 0.52 -8.61 2.82
C TYR A 135 -0.34 -9.68 2.15
N LYS A 136 -0.37 -10.87 2.73
CA LYS A 136 -1.37 -11.89 2.39
C LYS A 136 -2.73 -11.42 2.88
N ILE A 137 -3.73 -11.45 1.99
CA ILE A 137 -5.09 -10.99 2.29
C ILE A 137 -6.05 -12.14 2.06
N ASP A 138 -6.38 -12.85 3.13
CA ASP A 138 -7.41 -13.89 3.14
C ASP A 138 -8.32 -13.70 4.37
N PHE A 139 -9.45 -13.05 4.14
CA PHE A 139 -10.43 -12.80 5.19
C PHE A 139 -11.26 -14.03 5.58
N THR A 140 -11.08 -15.16 4.91
CA THR A 140 -11.72 -16.43 5.32
C THR A 140 -10.96 -17.09 6.48
N ALA A 141 -9.69 -16.76 6.63
CA ALA A 141 -8.82 -17.25 7.70
C ALA A 141 -8.00 -16.10 8.33
N PRO A 142 -8.66 -15.08 8.93
CA PRO A 142 -8.01 -13.83 9.35
C PRO A 142 -7.03 -13.99 10.52
N THR A 143 -7.07 -15.10 11.24
CA THR A 143 -6.18 -15.41 12.37
C THR A 143 -5.02 -16.34 11.97
N ASP A 144 -5.02 -16.87 10.75
CA ASP A 144 -3.96 -17.74 10.25
C ASP A 144 -2.84 -16.88 9.63
N PRO A 145 -1.66 -16.76 10.27
CA PRO A 145 -0.59 -15.91 9.79
C PRO A 145 0.06 -16.42 8.48
N THR A 146 -0.26 -17.65 8.07
CA THR A 146 0.21 -18.18 6.78
C THR A 146 -0.67 -17.73 5.61
N LYS A 147 -1.90 -17.28 5.89
CA LYS A 147 -2.89 -16.87 4.90
C LYS A 147 -3.26 -15.39 4.98
N HIS A 148 -3.22 -14.81 6.17
CA HIS A 148 -3.58 -13.41 6.39
C HIS A 148 -2.53 -12.72 7.25
N THR A 149 -1.86 -11.72 6.68
CA THR A 149 -0.85 -10.90 7.37
C THR A 149 -1.17 -9.42 7.32
N LEU A 150 -2.29 -9.02 6.69
CA LEU A 150 -2.72 -7.63 6.64
C LEU A 150 -3.00 -7.12 8.06
N PRO A 151 -2.41 -6.00 8.49
CA PRO A 151 -2.68 -5.41 9.79
C PRO A 151 -4.17 -5.06 9.98
N PHE A 152 -4.73 -5.43 11.13
CA PHE A 152 -6.15 -5.19 11.42
C PHE A 152 -6.50 -3.71 11.54
N ASP A 153 -5.57 -2.85 11.97
CA ASP A 153 -5.79 -1.41 12.04
C ASP A 153 -6.01 -0.82 10.65
N LEU A 154 -5.27 -1.27 9.64
CA LEU A 154 -5.44 -0.83 8.26
C LEU A 154 -6.80 -1.26 7.70
N SER A 155 -7.21 -2.52 7.90
CA SER A 155 -8.54 -2.95 7.46
C SER A 155 -9.67 -2.26 8.23
N ASN A 156 -9.48 -1.93 9.51
CA ASN A 156 -10.43 -1.14 10.29
C ASN A 156 -10.60 0.29 9.77
N VAL A 157 -9.51 0.95 9.36
CA VAL A 157 -9.57 2.27 8.70
C VAL A 157 -10.37 2.17 7.41
N ALA A 158 -10.09 1.17 6.56
CA ALA A 158 -10.83 0.96 5.33
C ALA A 158 -12.35 0.80 5.57
N GLU A 159 -12.72 0.00 6.57
CA GLU A 159 -14.12 -0.19 6.95
C GLU A 159 -14.78 1.13 7.39
N ARG A 160 -14.09 1.92 8.24
CA ARG A 160 -14.62 3.24 8.68
C ARG A 160 -14.81 4.19 7.52
N LEU A 161 -13.86 4.24 6.59
CA LEU A 161 -13.95 5.11 5.40
C LEU A 161 -15.09 4.70 4.47
N VAL A 162 -15.28 3.40 4.23
CA VAL A 162 -16.41 2.89 3.44
C VAL A 162 -17.74 3.26 4.11
N ILE A 163 -17.86 3.06 5.43
CA ILE A 163 -19.06 3.39 6.18
C ILE A 163 -19.34 4.89 6.16
N LYS A 164 -18.31 5.71 6.32
CA LYS A 164 -18.41 7.16 6.28
C LYS A 164 -18.92 7.63 4.92
N GLU A 165 -18.33 7.12 3.84
CA GLU A 165 -18.74 7.50 2.48
C GLU A 165 -20.14 6.98 2.14
N PHE A 166 -20.51 5.79 2.60
CA PHE A 166 -21.87 5.28 2.46
C PHE A 166 -22.90 6.18 3.14
N LYS A 167 -22.65 6.58 4.39
CA LYS A 167 -23.53 7.50 5.13
C LYS A 167 -23.56 8.89 4.52
N ARG A 168 -22.43 9.41 4.04
CA ARG A 168 -22.35 10.72 3.36
C ARG A 168 -23.22 10.77 2.11
N ARG A 169 -23.33 9.68 1.38
CA ARG A 169 -24.21 9.59 0.21
C ARG A 169 -25.68 9.87 0.54
N GLU A 170 -26.15 9.43 1.70
CA GLU A 170 -27.53 9.69 2.17
C GLU A 170 -27.71 11.13 2.65
N ALA A 171 -26.61 11.79 3.01
CA ALA A 171 -26.58 13.16 3.52
C ALA A 171 -26.19 14.22 2.46
N VAL A 172 -26.13 13.85 1.16
CA VAL A 172 -25.79 14.79 0.08
C VAL A 172 -26.76 15.98 0.09
N GLY A 173 -26.22 17.18 0.25
CA GLY A 173 -26.97 18.43 0.37
C GLY A 173 -27.37 18.82 1.80
N LYS A 174 -27.04 18.01 2.82
CA LYS A 174 -27.27 18.31 4.24
C LYS A 174 -25.92 18.56 4.95
N ALA A 175 -25.64 19.81 5.28
CA ALA A 175 -24.46 20.14 6.10
C ALA A 175 -24.69 19.80 7.58
N GLN A 176 -25.95 19.86 8.04
CA GLN A 176 -26.37 19.58 9.39
C GLN A 176 -27.79 19.06 9.40
N GLU A 177 -28.05 17.99 10.16
CA GLU A 177 -29.39 17.50 10.41
C GLU A 177 -29.69 17.67 11.90
N SER A 178 -30.76 18.39 12.25
CA SER A 178 -31.22 18.59 13.62
C SER A 178 -32.46 17.76 13.86
N LEU A 179 -32.41 16.86 14.85
CA LEU A 179 -33.53 16.06 15.32
C LEU A 179 -33.78 16.41 16.79
N GLY A 180 -34.68 17.36 17.04
CA GLY A 180 -34.95 17.85 18.39
C GLY A 180 -33.72 18.52 19.02
N ASP A 181 -33.31 18.11 20.22
CA ASP A 181 -32.15 18.62 20.93
C ASP A 181 -30.81 18.03 20.45
N SER A 182 -30.82 17.14 19.48
CA SER A 182 -29.63 16.49 18.94
C SER A 182 -29.30 17.02 17.55
N SER A 183 -28.06 17.43 17.34
CA SER A 183 -27.57 17.84 16.01
C SER A 183 -26.51 16.85 15.51
N ILE A 184 -26.64 16.40 14.26
CA ILE A 184 -25.65 15.60 13.57
C ILE A 184 -24.89 16.53 12.62
N THR A 185 -23.59 16.72 12.88
CA THR A 185 -22.70 17.50 12.01
C THR A 185 -21.89 16.54 11.15
N TRP A 186 -22.00 16.65 9.84
CA TRP A 186 -21.20 15.88 8.90
C TRP A 186 -19.86 16.60 8.69
N ARG A 187 -18.79 16.01 9.24
CA ARG A 187 -17.43 16.54 9.05
C ARG A 187 -16.84 16.04 7.74
N ASP A 188 -16.35 16.97 6.94
CA ASP A 188 -15.55 16.64 5.76
C ASP A 188 -14.12 16.26 6.18
N GLY A 189 -13.54 15.29 5.46
CA GLY A 189 -12.16 14.88 5.67
C GLY A 189 -11.97 13.60 6.51
N LEU A 190 -10.72 13.19 6.63
CA LEU A 190 -10.31 12.06 7.47
C LEU A 190 -10.38 12.42 8.95
N GLU A 191 -10.80 11.46 9.77
CA GLU A 191 -10.59 11.58 11.21
C GLU A 191 -9.08 11.57 11.51
N LYS A 192 -8.66 12.32 12.50
CA LYS A 192 -7.25 12.42 12.86
C LYS A 192 -6.63 11.04 13.17
N GLU A 193 -7.39 10.18 13.83
CA GLU A 193 -6.99 8.82 14.17
C GLU A 193 -6.76 7.95 12.93
N ASP A 194 -7.62 8.06 11.91
CA ASP A 194 -7.48 7.34 10.66
C ASP A 194 -6.25 7.82 9.89
N LEU A 195 -6.02 9.14 9.88
CA LEU A 195 -4.84 9.74 9.27
C LEU A 195 -3.55 9.25 9.94
N GLU A 196 -3.48 9.24 11.27
CA GLU A 196 -2.33 8.75 12.03
C GLU A 196 -2.01 7.27 11.74
N VAL A 197 -3.04 6.45 11.52
CA VAL A 197 -2.84 5.06 11.10
C VAL A 197 -2.27 5.02 9.69
N LEU A 198 -2.88 5.69 8.73
CA LEU A 198 -2.44 5.67 7.33
C LEU A 198 -1.03 6.23 7.14
N GLU A 199 -0.64 7.28 7.88
CA GLU A 199 0.71 7.85 7.85
C GLU A 199 1.79 6.83 8.25
N ARG A 200 1.49 5.89 9.15
CA ARG A 200 2.42 4.80 9.50
C ARG A 200 2.67 3.83 8.35
N TYR A 201 1.70 3.70 7.46
CA TYR A 201 1.79 2.82 6.28
C TYR A 201 2.25 3.55 5.02
N LYS A 202 2.40 4.86 5.08
CA LYS A 202 2.86 5.65 3.95
C LYS A 202 4.29 5.29 3.58
N ARG A 203 4.56 5.22 2.29
CA ARG A 203 5.90 4.97 1.80
C ARG A 203 6.87 6.04 2.28
N THR A 204 7.98 5.63 2.88
CA THR A 204 9.05 6.54 3.28
C THR A 204 9.80 7.03 2.04
N ILE A 205 9.80 8.32 1.79
CA ILE A 205 10.61 8.95 0.77
C ILE A 205 11.63 9.82 1.50
N PHE A 206 12.92 9.48 1.37
CA PHE A 206 13.99 10.39 1.78
C PHE A 206 14.25 11.37 0.63
N VAL A 207 13.99 12.63 0.85
CA VAL A 207 14.32 13.74 -0.06
C VAL A 207 15.76 14.15 0.16
#